data_5c9f6ed163f5a10db19707078f022c28
#
_entry.id   5c9f6ed163f5a10db19707078f022c28
#
_cell.length_a   1.000
_cell.length_b   1.000
_cell.length_c   1.000
_cell.angle_alpha   90.00
_cell.angle_beta   90.00
_cell.angle_gamma   90.00
#
_symmetry.space_group_name_H-M   'P 1'
#
loop_
_entity.id
_entity.type
_entity.pdbx_description
1 polymer ?
#
loop_
_entity_poly.entity_id
_entity_poly.type
_entity_poly.pdbx_seq_one_letter_code
_entity_poly.pdbx_strand_id
1 'polypeptide(L)'
;MQIRIRRHTVTLVRTVYDPAIKRGRSVSLGTFSLDIESVPAEIDARLRPDEREQIEAILKRRQAAREFELEEIAARALPANLRRAVRWYERQKKTPDMAALARNSRDEFSQLLAAMVRAGVGRTRKRRPSPTL
;
A
#
# COMPACT_ATOMS: atom_id res chain seq x y z
N MET A 1 17.59 -20.03 8.86
CA MET A 1 16.20 -19.70 9.28
C MET A 1 15.24 -20.05 8.17
N GLN A 2 14.12 -20.63 8.51
CA GLN A 2 13.05 -20.94 7.57
C GLN A 2 11.88 -19.98 7.81
N ILE A 3 11.41 -19.37 6.75
CA ILE A 3 10.26 -18.46 6.78
C ILE A 3 9.09 -19.20 6.16
N ARG A 4 8.05 -19.41 6.95
CA ARG A 4 6.79 -20.05 6.51
C ARG A 4 5.70 -19.02 6.42
N ILE A 5 5.10 -18.90 5.25
CA ILE A 5 4.00 -17.96 5.02
C ILE A 5 2.74 -18.77 4.73
N ARG A 6 1.71 -18.57 5.55
CA ARG A 6 0.37 -19.12 5.34
C ARG A 6 -0.65 -17.99 5.35
N ARG A 7 -1.33 -17.78 4.23
CA ARG A 7 -2.28 -16.67 4.06
C ARG A 7 -1.60 -15.33 4.36
N HIS A 8 -1.92 -14.72 5.49
CA HIS A 8 -1.36 -13.43 5.93
C HIS A 8 -0.46 -13.58 7.16
N THR A 9 -0.08 -14.80 7.52
CA THR A 9 0.70 -15.09 8.73
C THR A 9 2.08 -15.57 8.35
N VAL A 10 3.10 -14.97 8.96
CA VAL A 10 4.50 -15.34 8.85
C VAL A 10 4.92 -16.05 10.11
N THR A 11 5.46 -17.26 9.98
CA THR A 11 6.06 -18.01 11.09
C THR A 11 7.55 -18.18 10.81
N LEU A 12 8.37 -17.79 11.76
CA LEU A 12 9.82 -17.92 11.69
C LEU A 12 10.28 -19.15 12.47
N VAL A 13 11.04 -20.00 11.83
CA VAL A 13 11.53 -21.24 12.39
C VAL A 13 13.04 -21.33 12.17
N ARG A 14 13.77 -21.62 13.24
CA ARG A 14 15.22 -21.89 13.20
C ARG A 14 15.49 -23.34 13.56
N THR A 15 16.41 -23.96 12.84
CA THR A 15 16.91 -25.28 13.18
C THR A 15 18.13 -25.15 14.09
N VAL A 16 18.05 -25.72 15.28
CA VAL A 16 19.13 -25.74 16.27
C VAL A 16 19.53 -27.18 16.47
N TYR A 17 20.86 -27.44 16.46
CA TYR A 17 21.37 -28.78 16.74
C TYR A 17 21.07 -29.16 18.19
N ASP A 18 20.44 -30.32 18.38
CA ASP A 18 20.17 -30.88 19.70
C ASP A 18 21.05 -32.09 19.94
N PRO A 19 22.05 -31.99 20.85
CA PRO A 19 22.97 -33.11 21.15
C PRO A 19 22.26 -34.32 21.75
N ALA A 20 21.13 -34.13 22.44
CA ALA A 20 20.39 -35.23 23.05
C ALA A 20 19.79 -36.20 22.03
N ILE A 21 19.35 -35.67 20.87
CA ILE A 21 18.77 -36.46 19.78
C ILE A 21 19.69 -36.57 18.56
N LYS A 22 20.88 -35.98 18.64
CA LYS A 22 21.92 -35.98 17.57
C LYS A 22 21.42 -35.53 16.20
N ARG A 23 20.46 -34.60 16.18
CA ARG A 23 19.89 -34.01 14.95
C ARG A 23 19.41 -32.61 15.20
N GLY A 24 19.08 -31.90 14.13
CA GLY A 24 18.47 -30.58 14.21
C GLY A 24 17.05 -30.62 14.78
N ARG A 25 16.75 -29.66 15.64
CA ARG A 25 15.43 -29.42 16.19
C ARG A 25 14.90 -28.06 15.69
N SER A 26 13.66 -28.02 15.24
CA SER A 26 13.00 -26.79 14.85
C SER A 26 12.55 -25.99 16.07
N VAL A 27 12.95 -24.72 16.13
CA VAL A 27 12.55 -23.80 17.19
C VAL A 27 11.81 -22.64 16.54
N SER A 28 10.58 -22.37 17.00
CA SER A 28 9.82 -21.21 16.57
C SER A 28 10.39 -19.95 17.19
N LEU A 29 10.70 -18.96 16.36
CA LEU A 29 11.13 -17.63 16.79
C LEU A 29 9.97 -16.71 17.02
N GLY A 30 8.81 -17.00 16.45
CA GLY A 30 7.60 -16.22 16.58
C GLY A 30 6.74 -16.23 15.33
N THR A 31 5.55 -15.68 15.47
CA THR A 31 4.55 -15.56 14.40
C THR A 31 4.02 -14.14 14.39
N PHE A 32 3.86 -13.56 13.21
CA PHE A 32 3.31 -12.22 13.05
C PHE A 32 2.57 -12.08 11.72
N SER A 33 1.77 -11.02 11.59
CA SER A 33 1.05 -10.73 10.36
C SER A 33 1.99 -10.24 9.27
N LEU A 34 1.78 -10.68 8.03
CA LEU A 34 2.50 -10.19 6.85
C LEU A 34 2.20 -8.71 6.53
N ASP A 35 1.11 -8.19 7.05
CA ASP A 35 0.63 -6.83 6.78
C ASP A 35 1.12 -5.78 7.79
N ILE A 36 2.10 -6.10 8.61
CA ILE A 36 2.75 -5.15 9.53
C ILE A 36 3.89 -4.40 8.86
N GLU A 37 4.20 -3.20 9.34
CA GLU A 37 5.28 -2.38 8.81
C GLU A 37 6.67 -2.87 9.25
N SER A 38 6.76 -3.37 10.45
CA SER A 38 8.01 -3.84 11.05
C SER A 38 7.79 -5.07 11.90
N VAL A 39 8.85 -5.84 12.10
CA VAL A 39 8.85 -7.01 12.95
C VAL A 39 8.57 -6.60 14.40
N PRO A 40 7.71 -7.32 15.15
CA PRO A 40 7.51 -7.06 16.57
C PRO A 40 8.83 -7.11 17.34
N ALA A 41 9.01 -6.19 18.29
CA ALA A 41 10.27 -6.02 19.02
C ALA A 41 10.75 -7.31 19.72
N GLU A 42 9.83 -8.12 20.24
CA GLU A 42 10.13 -9.39 20.90
C GLU A 42 10.75 -10.39 19.96
N ILE A 43 10.31 -10.45 18.72
CA ILE A 43 10.84 -11.35 17.68
C ILE A 43 12.15 -10.75 17.14
N ASP A 44 12.19 -9.47 16.89
CA ASP A 44 13.36 -8.76 16.36
C ASP A 44 14.59 -8.95 17.25
N ALA A 45 14.40 -8.95 18.56
CA ALA A 45 15.47 -9.19 19.53
C ALA A 45 16.13 -10.58 19.42
N ARG A 46 15.43 -11.55 18.84
CA ARG A 46 15.91 -12.92 18.64
C ARG A 46 16.54 -13.15 17.27
N LEU A 47 16.48 -12.17 16.38
CA LEU A 47 16.96 -12.27 15.01
C LEU A 47 18.43 -11.87 14.89
N ARG A 48 19.14 -12.60 14.01
CA ARG A 48 20.45 -12.19 13.54
C ARG A 48 20.31 -11.08 12.50
N PRO A 49 21.34 -10.24 12.28
CA PRO A 49 21.28 -9.15 11.29
C PRO A 49 20.89 -9.60 9.87
N ASP A 50 21.42 -10.74 9.41
CA ASP A 50 21.10 -11.32 8.11
C ASP A 50 19.65 -11.81 8.02
N GLU A 51 19.15 -12.40 9.09
CA GLU A 51 17.75 -12.85 9.21
C GLU A 51 16.79 -11.67 9.20
N ARG A 52 17.13 -10.61 9.92
CA ARG A 52 16.35 -9.36 9.95
C ARG A 52 16.26 -8.74 8.56
N GLU A 53 17.36 -8.67 7.85
CA GLU A 53 17.40 -8.14 6.48
C GLU A 53 16.51 -8.93 5.53
N GLN A 54 16.50 -10.26 5.60
CA GLN A 54 15.62 -11.11 4.80
C GLN A 54 14.14 -10.83 5.07
N ILE A 55 13.76 -10.69 6.33
CA ILE A 55 12.38 -10.42 6.73
C ILE A 55 11.94 -9.02 6.30
N GLU A 56 12.78 -8.03 6.49
CA GLU A 56 12.51 -6.64 6.06
C GLU A 56 12.31 -6.57 4.55
N ALA A 57 13.06 -7.32 3.76
CA ALA A 57 12.89 -7.40 2.32
C ALA A 57 11.53 -7.99 1.93
N ILE A 58 11.07 -9.03 2.63
CA ILE A 58 9.75 -9.64 2.41
C ILE A 58 8.63 -8.67 2.75
N LEU A 59 8.73 -7.99 3.90
CA LEU A 59 7.74 -7.00 4.32
C LEU A 59 7.67 -5.82 3.35
N LYS A 60 8.80 -5.33 2.88
CA LYS A 60 8.86 -4.29 1.85
C LYS A 60 8.17 -4.68 0.55
N ARG A 61 8.40 -5.90 0.07
CA ARG A 61 7.74 -6.42 -1.13
C ARG A 61 6.23 -6.50 -0.94
N ARG A 62 5.79 -6.94 0.24
CA ARG A 62 4.37 -7.04 0.56
C ARG A 62 3.71 -5.66 0.61
N GLN A 63 4.36 -4.70 1.24
CA GLN A 63 3.88 -3.32 1.29
C GLN A 63 3.77 -2.71 -0.10
N ALA A 64 4.77 -2.90 -0.96
CA ALA A 64 4.74 -2.40 -2.33
C ALA A 64 3.60 -3.03 -3.14
N ALA A 65 3.37 -4.34 -3.01
CA ALA A 65 2.27 -5.03 -3.66
C ALA A 65 0.91 -4.53 -3.14
N ARG A 66 0.79 -4.30 -1.84
CA ARG A 66 -0.42 -3.77 -1.22
C ARG A 66 -0.72 -2.34 -1.68
N GLU A 67 0.29 -1.47 -1.74
CA GLU A 67 0.14 -0.11 -2.27
C GLU A 67 -0.36 -0.14 -3.72
N PHE A 68 0.19 -1.01 -4.53
CA PHE A 68 -0.25 -1.19 -5.91
C PHE A 68 -1.73 -1.62 -6.00
N GLU A 69 -2.15 -2.56 -5.14
CA GLU A 69 -3.56 -2.97 -5.05
C GLU A 69 -4.46 -1.82 -4.59
N LEU A 70 -4.01 -1.03 -3.60
CA LEU A 70 -4.75 0.13 -3.10
C LEU A 70 -4.90 1.23 -4.16
N GLU A 71 -3.90 1.42 -4.99
CA GLU A 71 -3.97 2.34 -6.13
C GLU A 71 -5.08 1.95 -7.11
N GLU A 72 -5.18 0.68 -7.46
CA GLU A 72 -6.25 0.20 -8.33
C GLU A 72 -7.62 0.33 -7.69
N ILE A 73 -7.74 -0.05 -6.42
CA ILE A 73 -8.99 0.08 -5.65
C ILE A 73 -9.44 1.55 -5.61
N ALA A 74 -8.51 2.46 -5.34
CA ALA A 74 -8.79 3.89 -5.31
C ALA A 74 -9.26 4.41 -6.67
N ALA A 75 -8.61 4.02 -7.75
CA ALA A 75 -8.98 4.43 -9.11
C ALA A 75 -10.37 3.93 -9.48
N ARG A 76 -10.70 2.68 -9.16
CA ARG A 76 -12.01 2.08 -9.46
C ARG A 76 -13.14 2.65 -8.60
N ALA A 77 -12.85 2.98 -7.35
CA ALA A 77 -13.82 3.55 -6.41
C ALA A 77 -14.01 5.07 -6.59
N LEU A 78 -13.13 5.73 -7.34
CA LEU A 78 -13.10 7.19 -7.45
C LEU A 78 -14.42 7.79 -7.93
N PRO A 79 -15.10 7.29 -8.98
CA PRO A 79 -16.37 7.89 -9.41
C PRO A 79 -17.44 7.90 -8.32
N ALA A 80 -17.56 6.80 -7.56
CA ALA A 80 -18.51 6.71 -6.45
C ALA A 80 -18.13 7.65 -5.30
N ASN A 81 -16.85 7.75 -4.98
CA ASN A 81 -16.35 8.66 -3.95
C ASN A 81 -16.54 10.12 -4.34
N LEU A 82 -16.36 10.47 -5.60
CA LEU A 82 -16.63 11.83 -6.09
C LEU A 82 -18.10 12.19 -5.95
N ARG A 83 -19.02 11.29 -6.29
CA ARG A 83 -20.47 11.53 -6.10
C ARG A 83 -20.83 11.75 -4.63
N ARG A 84 -20.24 11.00 -3.73
CA ARG A 84 -20.43 11.19 -2.28
C ARG A 84 -19.86 12.53 -1.82
N ALA A 85 -18.68 12.89 -2.30
CA ALA A 85 -18.05 14.18 -1.99
C ALA A 85 -18.90 15.37 -2.46
N VAL A 86 -19.49 15.28 -3.64
CA VAL A 86 -20.42 16.30 -4.15
C VAL A 86 -21.55 16.53 -3.15
N ARG A 87 -22.20 15.46 -2.70
CA ARG A 87 -23.29 15.55 -1.73
C ARG A 87 -22.85 16.16 -0.40
N TRP A 88 -21.65 15.85 0.04
CA TRP A 88 -21.09 16.41 1.27
C TRP A 88 -20.88 17.92 1.12
N TYR A 89 -20.21 18.39 0.05
CA TYR A 89 -19.97 19.82 -0.20
C TYR A 89 -21.28 20.61 -0.31
N GLU A 90 -22.30 20.07 -0.96
CA GLU A 90 -23.60 20.73 -1.12
C GLU A 90 -24.32 20.95 0.21
N ARG A 91 -24.04 20.12 1.23
CA ARG A 91 -24.68 20.21 2.56
C ARG A 91 -23.90 21.01 3.57
N GLN A 92 -22.66 21.34 3.29
CA GLN A 92 -21.77 22.02 4.25
C GLN A 92 -21.87 23.53 4.16
N LYS A 93 -21.67 24.20 5.30
CA LYS A 93 -21.46 25.65 5.35
C LYS A 93 -19.98 25.94 5.11
N LYS A 94 -19.68 27.06 4.48
CA LYS A 94 -18.32 27.47 4.21
C LYS A 94 -17.54 27.71 5.50
N THR A 95 -16.42 26.98 5.67
CA THR A 95 -15.46 27.14 6.76
C THR A 95 -14.05 27.24 6.18
N PRO A 96 -13.07 27.82 6.92
CA PRO A 96 -11.66 27.83 6.48
C PRO A 96 -11.11 26.44 6.20
N ASP A 97 -11.43 25.44 7.03
CA ASP A 97 -10.99 24.05 6.86
C ASP A 97 -11.56 23.44 5.58
N MET A 98 -12.82 23.69 5.28
CA MET A 98 -13.47 23.23 4.07
C MET A 98 -12.84 23.87 2.83
N ALA A 99 -12.50 25.17 2.89
CA ALA A 99 -11.83 25.86 1.79
C ALA A 99 -10.43 25.29 1.53
N ALA A 100 -9.67 24.97 2.57
CA ALA A 100 -8.35 24.34 2.47
C ALA A 100 -8.45 22.94 1.88
N LEU A 101 -9.41 22.13 2.33
CA LEU A 101 -9.67 20.79 1.80
C LEU A 101 -10.04 20.85 0.31
N ALA A 102 -10.91 21.79 -0.08
CA ALA A 102 -11.31 21.94 -1.48
C ALA A 102 -10.13 22.34 -2.38
N ARG A 103 -9.24 23.18 -1.88
CA ARG A 103 -8.02 23.59 -2.60
C ARG A 103 -7.11 22.40 -2.83
N ASN A 104 -6.80 21.64 -1.78
CA ASN A 104 -5.97 20.46 -1.86
C ASN A 104 -6.59 19.40 -2.80
N SER A 105 -7.88 19.19 -2.73
CA SER A 105 -8.60 18.25 -3.59
C SER A 105 -8.53 18.67 -5.06
N ARG A 106 -8.63 19.95 -5.36
CA ARG A 106 -8.49 20.45 -6.73
C ARG A 106 -7.07 20.26 -7.27
N ASP A 107 -6.05 20.46 -6.44
CA ASP A 107 -4.67 20.27 -6.83
C ASP A 107 -4.40 18.78 -7.17
N GLU A 108 -4.82 17.86 -6.32
CA GLU A 108 -4.70 16.43 -6.57
C GLU A 108 -5.53 15.99 -7.79
N PHE A 109 -6.71 16.56 -7.97
CA PHE A 109 -7.56 16.26 -9.10
C PHE A 109 -6.94 16.72 -10.43
N SER A 110 -6.25 17.86 -10.44
CA SER A 110 -5.49 18.32 -11.61
C SER A 110 -4.39 17.35 -12.00
N GLN A 111 -3.68 16.79 -11.01
CA GLN A 111 -2.67 15.77 -11.24
C GLN A 111 -3.28 14.47 -11.76
N LEU A 112 -4.45 14.09 -11.27
CA LEU A 112 -5.19 12.93 -11.76
C LEU A 112 -5.57 13.10 -13.24
N LEU A 113 -6.10 14.26 -13.63
CA LEU A 113 -6.45 14.54 -15.03
C LEU A 113 -5.23 14.46 -15.94
N ALA A 114 -4.09 15.00 -15.49
CA ALA A 114 -2.84 14.91 -16.24
C ALA A 114 -2.35 13.46 -16.37
N ALA A 115 -2.49 12.65 -15.32
CA ALA A 115 -2.13 11.23 -15.34
C ALA A 115 -3.02 10.43 -16.32
N MET A 116 -4.32 10.72 -16.37
CA MET A 116 -5.23 10.11 -17.34
C MET A 116 -4.82 10.42 -18.78
N VAL A 117 -4.43 11.65 -19.06
CA VAL A 117 -3.92 12.05 -20.39
C VAL A 117 -2.64 11.27 -20.74
N ARG A 118 -1.69 11.17 -19.80
CA ARG A 118 -0.46 10.39 -20.01
C ARG A 118 -0.73 8.91 -20.26
N ALA A 119 -1.78 8.37 -19.63
CA ALA A 119 -2.21 6.98 -19.82
C ALA A 119 -3.01 6.78 -21.12
N GLY A 120 -3.30 7.84 -21.87
CA GLY A 120 -4.04 7.77 -23.13
C GLY A 120 -5.57 7.63 -22.97
N VAL A 121 -6.11 7.86 -21.77
CA VAL A 121 -7.56 7.73 -21.48
C VAL A 121 -8.19 9.05 -21.06
N GLY A 122 -7.43 10.15 -21.05
CA GLY A 122 -7.93 11.47 -20.77
C GLY A 122 -8.54 12.14 -21.99
N ARG A 123 -9.41 13.14 -21.74
CA ARG A 123 -9.93 13.96 -22.83
C ARG A 123 -8.81 14.84 -23.38
N THR A 124 -8.49 14.64 -24.65
CA THR A 124 -7.69 15.61 -25.38
C THR A 124 -8.60 16.76 -25.83
N ARG A 125 -8.07 18.00 -25.83
CA ARG A 125 -8.78 19.11 -26.44
C ARG A 125 -9.15 18.74 -27.89
N LYS A 126 -10.42 18.73 -28.24
CA LYS A 126 -10.84 18.65 -29.62
C LYS A 126 -10.21 19.86 -30.35
N ARG A 127 -9.37 19.56 -31.34
CA ARG A 127 -8.84 20.57 -32.21
C ARG A 127 -10.02 21.28 -32.87
N ARG A 128 -10.16 22.57 -32.63
CA ARG A 128 -11.19 23.34 -33.36
C ARG A 128 -10.89 23.18 -34.85
N PRO A 129 -11.88 22.80 -35.66
CA PRO A 129 -11.68 22.77 -37.09
C PRO A 129 -11.25 24.16 -37.54
N SER A 130 -10.20 24.24 -38.33
CA SER A 130 -9.78 25.51 -38.92
C SER A 130 -10.93 26.06 -39.74
N PRO A 131 -11.22 27.39 -39.60
CA PRO A 131 -12.28 27.98 -40.44
C PRO A 131 -11.89 27.75 -41.90
N THR A 132 -12.70 27.04 -42.62
CA THR A 132 -12.59 26.93 -44.07
C THR A 132 -12.98 28.25 -44.68
N LEU A 133 -12.00 28.87 -45.30
CA LEU A 133 -12.25 29.99 -46.18
C LEU A 133 -13.07 29.58 -47.41
#